data_b6d62d82954cd69edd602c8504c8a0e6
#
_entry.id   b6d62d82954cd69edd602c8504c8a0e6
#
_cell.length_a   1.000
_cell.length_b   1.000
_cell.length_c   1.000
_cell.angle_alpha   90.00
_cell.angle_beta   90.00
_cell.angle_gamma   90.00
#
_symmetry.space_group_name_H-M   'P 1'
#
loop_
_entity.id
_entity.type
_entity.pdbx_description
1 polymer ?
#
loop_
_entity_poly.entity_id
_entity_poly.type
_entity_poly.pdbx_seq_one_letter_code
_entity_poly.pdbx_strand_id
1 'polypeptide(L)'
;MIRLAAPLVRAACGTVMVVVACAATAPPGAATADTLGLQPSGQPVRERVGWRKPALILVAPYLHEQLPQLQEAVPGVKLIEMGSASARDIASADASIGVCSADVLGKATRLQWIQWLGAGVETCVQQPLLHERHLLLTNMQRTAAPSMAEHVLGMMLVLSRHLDYFLKEQQQGRWGTDTPRLADLEGQTLLVVGLGGIGTEVAKRAHALGMKVIATRASGRTGPDYVSYVGLPDELLKLTKEADFIVNCAPLTPQTTAIFNREFFATMKPGAYFLNVGRGKSVVTADLIGALEKHTIAGAGLDVVDPEPLPPDSPLWHQANLIITPHVSADTSVTAEQRVALLRENLRRYAAGEPMLAVVDIERGY
;
A
#
# COMPACT_ATOMS: atom_id res chain seq x y z
N MET A 1 -45.00 29.87 69.18
CA MET A 1 -43.53 30.05 69.28
C MET A 1 -42.92 28.67 69.41
N ILE A 2 -42.48 28.09 68.28
CA ILE A 2 -41.85 26.76 68.28
C ILE A 2 -40.49 26.94 67.59
N ARG A 3 -39.43 26.74 68.37
CA ARG A 3 -38.06 26.73 67.90
C ARG A 3 -37.76 25.33 67.31
N LEU A 4 -37.45 25.25 66.02
CA LEU A 4 -36.92 24.05 65.43
C LEU A 4 -35.38 24.15 65.36
N ALA A 5 -34.71 23.18 65.97
CA ALA A 5 -33.27 23.01 65.94
C ALA A 5 -32.87 22.31 64.66
N ALA A 6 -31.85 22.83 63.96
CA ALA A 6 -31.25 22.19 62.76
C ALA A 6 -30.12 21.25 63.21
N PRO A 7 -29.96 20.08 62.60
CA PRO A 7 -28.83 19.21 62.84
C PRO A 7 -27.56 19.63 62.03
N LEU A 8 -26.43 19.64 62.75
CA LEU A 8 -25.09 19.79 62.20
C LEU A 8 -24.73 18.55 61.34
N VAL A 9 -24.55 18.75 60.06
CA VAL A 9 -23.92 17.75 59.15
C VAL A 9 -22.42 17.95 59.24
N ARG A 10 -21.69 17.00 59.79
CA ARG A 10 -20.23 16.91 59.71
C ARG A 10 -19.84 16.49 58.30
N ALA A 11 -19.17 17.38 57.53
CA ALA A 11 -18.54 17.04 56.29
C ALA A 11 -17.25 16.24 56.56
N ALA A 12 -17.22 14.98 56.15
CA ALA A 12 -15.98 14.19 56.08
C ALA A 12 -15.17 14.62 54.86
N CYS A 13 -14.02 15.23 55.14
CA CYS A 13 -13.04 15.58 54.09
C CYS A 13 -12.32 14.31 53.65
N GLY A 14 -12.82 13.66 52.59
CA GLY A 14 -12.14 12.55 51.92
C GLY A 14 -11.07 13.10 50.99
N THR A 15 -9.80 12.85 51.31
CA THR A 15 -8.65 13.17 50.47
C THR A 15 -8.73 12.26 49.25
N VAL A 16 -9.16 12.79 48.10
CA VAL A 16 -9.08 12.10 46.80
C VAL A 16 -7.63 12.15 46.37
N MET A 17 -6.92 11.03 46.48
CA MET A 17 -5.60 10.83 45.91
C MET A 17 -5.78 10.68 44.39
N VAL A 18 -5.54 11.76 43.64
CA VAL A 18 -5.47 11.69 42.20
C VAL A 18 -4.15 11.00 41.86
N VAL A 19 -4.21 9.70 41.55
CA VAL A 19 -3.11 8.99 40.95
C VAL A 19 -3.00 9.48 39.49
N VAL A 20 -2.12 10.44 39.27
CA VAL A 20 -1.70 10.81 37.92
C VAL A 20 -0.90 9.62 37.38
N ALA A 21 -1.56 8.74 36.64
CA ALA A 21 -0.87 7.75 35.84
C ALA A 21 -0.03 8.51 34.81
N CYS A 22 1.29 8.57 35.03
CA CYS A 22 2.25 8.99 34.04
C CYS A 22 2.15 7.98 32.89
N ALA A 23 1.33 8.29 31.87
CA ALA A 23 1.36 7.56 30.61
C ALA A 23 2.76 7.75 30.07
N ALA A 24 3.60 6.72 30.14
CA ALA A 24 4.87 6.69 29.48
C ALA A 24 4.58 6.90 28.00
N THR A 25 4.97 8.07 27.45
CA THR A 25 4.88 8.33 26.02
C THR A 25 5.73 7.27 25.33
N ALA A 26 5.07 6.42 24.53
CA ALA A 26 5.78 5.44 23.72
C ALA A 26 6.86 6.16 22.89
N PRO A 27 8.03 5.55 22.72
CA PRO A 27 9.07 6.17 21.90
C PRO A 27 8.51 6.47 20.50
N PRO A 28 8.88 7.58 19.85
CA PRO A 28 8.30 8.03 18.57
C PRO A 28 8.21 6.94 17.51
N GLY A 29 9.11 5.97 17.53
CA GLY A 29 9.14 4.87 16.59
C GLY A 29 8.12 3.76 16.81
N ALA A 30 7.65 3.55 18.04
CA ALA A 30 6.57 2.62 18.31
C ALA A 30 5.25 3.14 17.72
N ALA A 31 5.00 4.46 17.82
CA ALA A 31 3.83 5.09 17.24
C ALA A 31 3.75 4.90 15.70
N THR A 32 4.87 4.99 14.97
CA THR A 32 4.90 4.79 13.51
C THR A 32 4.59 3.35 13.13
N ALA A 33 5.19 2.37 13.82
CA ALA A 33 4.94 0.95 13.58
C ALA A 33 3.47 0.59 13.82
N ASP A 34 2.90 1.03 14.94
CA ASP A 34 1.51 0.79 15.32
C ASP A 34 0.52 1.45 14.36
N THR A 35 0.75 2.72 13.99
CA THR A 35 -0.10 3.45 13.04
C THR A 35 -0.17 2.78 11.68
N LEU A 36 0.95 2.23 11.19
CA LEU A 36 1.02 1.53 9.92
C LEU A 36 0.69 0.02 10.03
N GLY A 37 0.50 -0.50 11.24
CA GLY A 37 0.32 -1.92 11.51
C GLY A 37 1.51 -2.75 11.03
N LEU A 38 2.73 -2.18 11.09
CA LEU A 38 3.98 -2.85 10.73
C LEU A 38 4.56 -3.56 11.95
N GLN A 39 5.03 -4.79 11.75
CA GLN A 39 5.78 -5.50 12.76
C GLN A 39 7.27 -5.36 12.49
N PRO A 40 8.09 -5.11 13.53
CA PRO A 40 9.55 -5.17 13.40
C PRO A 40 9.98 -6.56 12.95
N SER A 41 11.09 -6.63 12.17
CA SER A 41 11.71 -7.91 11.83
C SER A 41 12.08 -8.68 13.10
N GLY A 42 12.02 -10.01 13.05
CA GLY A 42 12.31 -10.85 14.22
C GLY A 42 13.77 -10.75 14.69
N GLN A 43 14.68 -10.27 13.84
CA GLN A 43 16.13 -10.22 14.11
C GLN A 43 16.65 -8.78 14.06
N PRO A 44 17.38 -8.32 15.09
CA PRO A 44 18.06 -7.03 15.07
C PRO A 44 19.09 -6.95 13.94
N VAL A 45 19.15 -5.79 13.27
CA VAL A 45 20.06 -5.63 12.13
C VAL A 45 21.54 -5.72 12.54
N ARG A 46 21.90 -5.40 13.80
CA ARG A 46 23.25 -5.56 14.33
C ARG A 46 23.75 -7.02 14.36
N GLU A 47 22.83 -7.99 14.28
CA GLU A 47 23.17 -9.42 14.24
C GLU A 47 23.41 -9.94 12.81
N ARG A 48 23.14 -9.11 11.80
CA ARG A 48 23.43 -9.48 10.41
C ARG A 48 24.92 -9.47 10.14
N VAL A 49 25.39 -10.46 9.39
CA VAL A 49 26.79 -10.54 8.96
C VAL A 49 27.18 -9.28 8.18
N GLY A 50 28.28 -8.66 8.58
CA GLY A 50 28.81 -7.45 7.95
C GLY A 50 28.14 -6.14 8.41
N TRP A 51 27.14 -6.16 9.27
CA TRP A 51 26.57 -4.92 9.80
C TRP A 51 27.62 -4.16 10.63
N ARG A 52 27.59 -2.87 10.47
CA ARG A 52 28.35 -1.90 11.27
C ARG A 52 27.49 -0.65 11.43
N LYS A 53 27.76 0.12 12.47
CA LYS A 53 27.11 1.42 12.65
C LYS A 53 27.40 2.28 11.41
N PRO A 54 26.36 2.78 10.70
CA PRO A 54 26.57 3.53 9.48
C PRO A 54 27.28 4.86 9.74
N ALA A 55 28.15 5.24 8.83
CA ALA A 55 28.80 6.55 8.81
C ALA A 55 28.27 7.43 7.68
N LEU A 56 27.88 6.82 6.55
CA LEU A 56 27.42 7.51 5.36
C LEU A 56 26.26 6.75 4.72
N ILE A 57 25.19 7.51 4.39
CA ILE A 57 24.01 7.00 3.68
C ILE A 57 23.76 7.88 2.44
N LEU A 58 23.58 7.22 1.28
CA LEU A 58 23.19 7.90 0.05
C LEU A 58 21.68 8.11 0.02
N VAL A 59 21.23 9.27 -0.45
CA VAL A 59 19.83 9.64 -0.52
C VAL A 59 19.48 10.03 -1.95
N ALA A 60 18.35 9.56 -2.46
CA ALA A 60 17.89 9.90 -3.80
C ALA A 60 17.60 11.42 -3.93
N PRO A 61 17.91 12.06 -5.09
CA PRO A 61 17.79 13.50 -5.29
C PRO A 61 16.39 14.06 -5.02
N TYR A 62 15.34 13.31 -5.33
CA TYR A 62 13.96 13.74 -5.13
C TYR A 62 13.51 13.78 -3.65
N LEU A 63 14.38 13.40 -2.71
CA LEU A 63 14.20 13.61 -1.26
C LEU A 63 14.93 14.85 -0.73
N HIS A 64 15.37 15.74 -1.61
CA HIS A 64 16.12 16.95 -1.23
C HIS A 64 15.43 17.76 -0.13
N GLU A 65 14.13 18.01 -0.28
CA GLU A 65 13.34 18.78 0.69
C GLU A 65 13.19 18.08 2.05
N GLN A 66 13.21 16.74 2.07
CA GLN A 66 13.09 15.94 3.27
C GLN A 66 14.43 15.73 3.99
N LEU A 67 15.56 16.02 3.33
CA LEU A 67 16.90 15.74 3.85
C LEU A 67 17.15 16.31 5.27
N PRO A 68 16.74 17.56 5.61
CA PRO A 68 16.90 18.07 6.97
C PRO A 68 16.18 17.23 8.02
N GLN A 69 14.94 16.82 7.76
CA GLN A 69 14.14 15.97 8.68
C GLN A 69 14.73 14.58 8.83
N LEU A 70 15.31 14.02 7.76
CA LEU A 70 15.97 12.72 7.79
C LEU A 70 17.28 12.78 8.58
N GLN A 71 18.02 13.88 8.45
CA GLN A 71 19.27 14.12 9.19
C GLN A 71 19.04 14.19 10.70
N GLU A 72 17.92 14.77 11.14
CA GLU A 72 17.52 14.80 12.55
C GLU A 72 17.35 13.40 13.16
N ALA A 73 16.89 12.42 12.38
CA ALA A 73 16.71 11.04 12.85
C ALA A 73 18.05 10.32 13.10
N VAL A 74 19.13 10.77 12.46
CA VAL A 74 20.47 10.17 12.53
C VAL A 74 21.59 11.23 12.61
N PRO A 75 21.66 12.04 13.67
CA PRO A 75 22.56 13.21 13.75
C PRO A 75 24.05 12.84 13.64
N GLY A 76 24.41 11.60 13.93
CA GLY A 76 25.79 11.09 13.83
C GLY A 76 26.14 10.39 12.51
N VAL A 77 25.25 10.40 11.53
CA VAL A 77 25.43 9.76 10.21
C VAL A 77 25.39 10.83 9.13
N LYS A 78 26.35 10.81 8.21
CA LYS A 78 26.35 11.74 7.07
C LYS A 78 25.34 11.28 6.03
N LEU A 79 24.33 12.09 5.73
CA LEU A 79 23.43 11.90 4.58
C LEU A 79 23.96 12.70 3.40
N ILE A 80 24.14 12.06 2.25
CA ILE A 80 24.58 12.71 1.00
C ILE A 80 23.58 12.41 -0.09
N GLU A 81 23.12 13.49 -0.76
CA GLU A 81 22.32 13.32 -1.97
C GLU A 81 23.16 12.71 -3.09
N MET A 82 22.59 11.71 -3.78
CA MET A 82 23.28 10.92 -4.81
C MET A 82 23.87 11.79 -5.92
N GLY A 83 23.18 12.89 -6.30
CA GLY A 83 23.64 13.81 -7.33
C GLY A 83 24.91 14.60 -6.95
N SER A 84 25.17 14.75 -5.63
CA SER A 84 26.34 15.45 -5.08
C SER A 84 27.45 14.51 -4.60
N ALA A 85 27.19 13.19 -4.61
CA ALA A 85 28.12 12.20 -4.06
C ALA A 85 29.34 12.00 -4.98
N SER A 86 30.55 12.06 -4.39
CA SER A 86 31.77 11.69 -5.11
C SER A 86 31.86 10.16 -5.28
N ALA A 87 32.72 9.69 -6.18
CA ALA A 87 32.98 8.24 -6.32
C ALA A 87 33.42 7.60 -5.00
N ARG A 88 34.18 8.33 -4.16
CA ARG A 88 34.62 7.89 -2.83
C ARG A 88 33.43 7.78 -1.86
N ASP A 89 32.51 8.75 -1.89
CA ASP A 89 31.30 8.69 -1.04
C ASP A 89 30.45 7.48 -1.43
N ILE A 90 30.24 7.23 -2.74
CA ILE A 90 29.48 6.07 -3.22
C ILE A 90 30.14 4.76 -2.74
N ALA A 91 31.46 4.61 -2.93
CA ALA A 91 32.18 3.39 -2.54
C ALA A 91 32.15 3.15 -1.02
N SER A 92 32.06 4.20 -0.21
CA SER A 92 32.06 4.12 1.26
C SER A 92 30.67 4.13 1.89
N ALA A 93 29.59 4.21 1.11
CA ALA A 93 28.24 4.24 1.63
C ALA A 93 27.83 2.92 2.30
N ASP A 94 27.25 3.02 3.50
CA ASP A 94 26.77 1.89 4.29
C ASP A 94 25.32 1.52 3.97
N ALA A 95 24.53 2.50 3.47
CA ALA A 95 23.14 2.32 3.07
C ALA A 95 22.77 3.26 1.92
N SER A 96 21.65 2.96 1.23
CA SER A 96 21.05 3.85 0.26
C SER A 96 19.53 3.98 0.46
N ILE A 97 19.01 5.17 0.20
CA ILE A 97 17.58 5.51 0.27
C ILE A 97 17.11 5.91 -1.11
N GLY A 98 16.16 5.16 -1.66
CA GLY A 98 15.55 5.43 -2.97
C GLY A 98 16.43 5.09 -4.17
N VAL A 99 17.60 4.47 -3.97
CA VAL A 99 18.52 4.10 -5.04
C VAL A 99 18.84 2.62 -4.99
N CYS A 100 18.55 1.91 -6.08
CA CYS A 100 18.79 0.47 -6.25
C CYS A 100 19.11 0.16 -7.73
N SER A 101 20.15 0.78 -8.28
CA SER A 101 20.59 0.51 -9.65
C SER A 101 21.84 -0.37 -9.67
N ALA A 102 22.04 -1.13 -10.77
CA ALA A 102 23.22 -1.97 -10.95
C ALA A 102 24.53 -1.16 -10.82
N ASP A 103 24.56 0.07 -11.33
CA ASP A 103 25.72 0.95 -11.23
C ASP A 103 26.08 1.29 -9.79
N VAL A 104 25.06 1.69 -8.98
CA VAL A 104 25.28 2.02 -7.58
C VAL A 104 25.65 0.77 -6.77
N LEU A 105 24.96 -0.35 -6.98
CA LEU A 105 25.27 -1.60 -6.29
C LEU A 105 26.68 -2.11 -6.60
N GLY A 106 27.16 -1.93 -7.84
CA GLY A 106 28.52 -2.29 -8.24
C GLY A 106 29.61 -1.40 -7.61
N LYS A 107 29.32 -0.11 -7.45
CA LYS A 107 30.28 0.86 -6.90
C LYS A 107 30.25 0.95 -5.36
N ALA A 108 29.08 0.83 -4.74
CA ALA A 108 28.88 0.94 -3.30
C ALA A 108 29.20 -0.40 -2.59
N THR A 109 30.48 -0.76 -2.57
CA THR A 109 30.93 -2.07 -2.08
C THR A 109 30.69 -2.31 -0.60
N ARG A 110 30.48 -1.25 0.18
CA ARG A 110 30.20 -1.32 1.62
C ARG A 110 28.70 -1.39 1.96
N LEU A 111 27.83 -1.22 0.96
CA LEU A 111 26.39 -1.17 1.13
C LEU A 111 25.85 -2.43 1.82
N GLN A 112 25.02 -2.23 2.84
CA GLN A 112 24.39 -3.31 3.64
C GLN A 112 22.87 -3.22 3.64
N TRP A 113 22.30 -2.01 3.42
CA TRP A 113 20.86 -1.76 3.48
C TRP A 113 20.42 -0.84 2.36
N ILE A 114 19.25 -1.17 1.80
CA ILE A 114 18.54 -0.35 0.84
C ILE A 114 17.14 -0.08 1.38
N GLN A 115 16.76 1.19 1.50
CA GLN A 115 15.38 1.60 1.69
C GLN A 115 14.80 1.98 0.34
N TRP A 116 13.90 1.15 -0.18
CA TRP A 116 13.15 1.47 -1.38
C TRP A 116 11.96 2.37 -1.06
N LEU A 117 11.59 3.30 -1.96
CA LEU A 117 10.56 4.33 -1.71
C LEU A 117 9.18 4.01 -2.32
N GLY A 118 9.05 2.88 -2.95
CA GLY A 118 7.77 2.29 -3.38
C GLY A 118 7.36 1.13 -2.48
N ALA A 119 6.10 0.70 -2.61
CA ALA A 119 5.65 -0.58 -2.03
C ALA A 119 6.11 -1.76 -2.90
N GLY A 120 6.00 -1.65 -4.24
CA GLY A 120 6.53 -2.64 -5.18
C GLY A 120 8.04 -2.52 -5.31
N VAL A 121 8.72 -3.64 -5.34
CA VAL A 121 10.19 -3.73 -5.30
C VAL A 121 10.79 -4.41 -6.54
N GLU A 122 10.01 -4.62 -7.57
CA GLU A 122 10.33 -5.44 -8.73
C GLU A 122 11.68 -5.03 -9.37
N THR A 123 11.89 -3.73 -9.52
CA THR A 123 13.12 -3.17 -10.11
C THR A 123 14.36 -3.46 -9.26
N CYS A 124 14.19 -3.48 -7.93
CA CYS A 124 15.29 -3.72 -7.00
C CYS A 124 15.61 -5.21 -6.87
N VAL A 125 14.58 -6.06 -6.73
CA VAL A 125 14.80 -7.52 -6.58
C VAL A 125 15.33 -8.19 -7.85
N GLN A 126 15.24 -7.55 -9.00
CA GLN A 126 15.87 -8.02 -10.25
C GLN A 126 17.39 -7.78 -10.30
N GLN A 127 17.96 -7.05 -9.35
CA GLN A 127 19.40 -6.78 -9.32
C GLN A 127 20.17 -7.98 -8.74
N PRO A 128 21.05 -8.66 -9.51
CA PRO A 128 21.77 -9.84 -9.03
C PRO A 128 22.59 -9.57 -7.75
N LEU A 129 23.24 -8.41 -7.69
CA LEU A 129 24.07 -8.02 -6.53
C LEU A 129 23.28 -7.87 -5.22
N LEU A 130 21.95 -7.67 -5.28
CA LEU A 130 21.10 -7.67 -4.10
C LEU A 130 21.11 -9.04 -3.42
N HIS A 131 20.98 -10.10 -4.22
CA HIS A 131 20.97 -11.51 -3.77
C HIS A 131 22.37 -11.99 -3.39
N GLU A 132 23.34 -11.81 -4.29
CA GLU A 132 24.73 -12.26 -4.09
C GLU A 132 25.37 -11.70 -2.81
N ARG A 133 25.03 -10.45 -2.49
CA ARG A 133 25.54 -9.75 -1.30
C ARG A 133 24.61 -9.85 -0.09
N HIS A 134 23.46 -10.53 -0.21
CA HIS A 134 22.44 -10.65 0.82
C HIS A 134 22.07 -9.29 1.45
N LEU A 135 21.89 -8.26 0.61
CA LEU A 135 21.57 -6.92 1.09
C LEU A 135 20.19 -6.90 1.77
N LEU A 136 20.09 -6.13 2.84
CA LEU A 136 18.80 -5.89 3.48
C LEU A 136 17.99 -4.92 2.61
N LEU A 137 16.78 -5.31 2.25
CA LEU A 137 15.83 -4.46 1.53
C LEU A 137 14.63 -4.17 2.42
N THR A 138 14.28 -2.90 2.54
CA THR A 138 13.02 -2.44 3.14
C THR A 138 12.27 -1.56 2.14
N ASN A 139 10.94 -1.52 2.23
CA ASN A 139 10.10 -0.76 1.31
C ASN A 139 9.10 0.15 2.05
N MET A 140 8.15 0.75 1.32
CA MET A 140 7.10 1.62 1.86
C MET A 140 5.74 0.91 1.95
N GLN A 141 5.74 -0.42 2.19
CA GLN A 141 4.50 -1.15 2.35
C GLN A 141 3.63 -0.53 3.45
N ARG A 142 2.30 -0.59 3.26
CA ARG A 142 1.26 -0.05 4.12
C ARG A 142 1.15 1.48 4.20
N THR A 143 2.16 2.26 3.84
CA THR A 143 2.09 3.73 3.94
C THR A 143 0.98 4.34 3.09
N ALA A 144 0.68 3.77 1.93
CA ALA A 144 -0.38 4.24 1.03
C ALA A 144 -1.67 3.39 1.10
N ALA A 145 -1.71 2.35 1.95
CA ALA A 145 -2.81 1.40 1.94
C ALA A 145 -4.20 2.03 2.19
N PRO A 146 -4.38 2.95 3.15
CA PRO A 146 -5.65 3.64 3.34
C PRO A 146 -6.08 4.47 2.12
N SER A 147 -5.18 5.29 1.57
CA SER A 147 -5.47 6.15 0.42
C SER A 147 -5.81 5.35 -0.84
N MET A 148 -5.05 4.29 -1.11
CA MET A 148 -5.34 3.38 -2.23
C MET A 148 -6.68 2.66 -2.06
N ALA A 149 -7.04 2.29 -0.84
CA ALA A 149 -8.33 1.67 -0.56
C ALA A 149 -9.50 2.64 -0.82
N GLU A 150 -9.36 3.91 -0.46
CA GLU A 150 -10.34 4.96 -0.76
C GLU A 150 -10.47 5.16 -2.28
N HIS A 151 -9.37 5.15 -3.01
CA HIS A 151 -9.36 5.24 -4.47
C HIS A 151 -10.11 4.06 -5.12
N VAL A 152 -9.88 2.83 -4.65
CA VAL A 152 -10.61 1.63 -5.10
C VAL A 152 -12.11 1.78 -4.87
N LEU A 153 -12.52 2.21 -3.68
CA LEU A 153 -13.94 2.43 -3.38
C LEU A 153 -14.54 3.54 -4.25
N GLY A 154 -13.78 4.61 -4.49
CA GLY A 154 -14.17 5.66 -5.42
C GLY A 154 -14.48 5.11 -6.81
N MET A 155 -13.57 4.29 -7.39
CA MET A 155 -13.81 3.63 -8.68
C MET A 155 -15.02 2.69 -8.64
N MET A 156 -15.18 1.89 -7.58
CA MET A 156 -16.34 0.98 -7.41
C MET A 156 -17.64 1.76 -7.44
N LEU A 157 -17.72 2.88 -6.70
CA LEU A 157 -18.91 3.73 -6.65
C LEU A 157 -19.16 4.45 -7.97
N VAL A 158 -18.14 4.94 -8.67
CA VAL A 158 -18.31 5.55 -9.99
C VAL A 158 -18.89 4.53 -10.97
N LEU A 159 -18.36 3.30 -10.99
CA LEU A 159 -18.82 2.25 -11.90
C LEU A 159 -20.24 1.77 -11.56
N SER A 160 -20.51 1.42 -10.30
CA SER A 160 -21.80 0.87 -9.89
C SER A 160 -22.95 1.89 -9.92
N ARG A 161 -22.65 3.17 -9.69
CA ARG A 161 -23.63 4.25 -9.68
C ARG A 161 -23.64 5.03 -10.99
N HIS A 162 -22.84 4.63 -11.99
CA HIS A 162 -22.69 5.31 -13.28
C HIS A 162 -22.46 6.82 -13.16
N LEU A 163 -21.63 7.24 -12.19
CA LEU A 163 -21.37 8.66 -11.96
C LEU A 163 -20.64 9.30 -13.15
N ASP A 164 -19.85 8.54 -13.90
CA ASP A 164 -19.21 8.97 -15.15
C ASP A 164 -20.23 9.35 -16.24
N TYR A 165 -21.33 8.61 -16.35
CA TYR A 165 -22.44 8.94 -17.24
C TYR A 165 -23.11 10.27 -16.82
N PHE A 166 -23.47 10.40 -15.55
CA PHE A 166 -24.13 11.61 -15.06
C PHE A 166 -23.25 12.85 -15.15
N LEU A 167 -21.93 12.73 -14.94
CA LEU A 167 -20.99 13.82 -15.16
C LEU A 167 -20.95 14.29 -16.62
N LYS A 168 -21.02 13.37 -17.59
CA LYS A 168 -21.11 13.70 -19.03
C LYS A 168 -22.43 14.41 -19.34
N GLU A 169 -23.56 13.95 -18.80
CA GLU A 169 -24.87 14.59 -18.95
C GLU A 169 -24.86 16.02 -18.35
N GLN A 170 -24.33 16.19 -17.16
CA GLN A 170 -24.16 17.48 -16.51
C GLN A 170 -23.34 18.46 -17.36
N GLN A 171 -22.23 18.02 -17.94
CA GLN A 171 -21.36 18.85 -18.80
C GLN A 171 -22.12 19.35 -20.05
N GLN A 172 -23.11 18.60 -20.50
CA GLN A 172 -23.95 18.94 -21.66
C GLN A 172 -25.23 19.69 -21.27
N GLY A 173 -25.42 20.02 -19.98
CA GLY A 173 -26.61 20.69 -19.47
C GLY A 173 -27.87 19.85 -19.59
N ARG A 174 -27.77 18.53 -19.63
CA ARG A 174 -28.88 17.60 -19.76
C ARG A 174 -29.29 17.01 -18.42
N TRP A 175 -30.58 17.07 -18.10
CA TRP A 175 -31.18 16.28 -17.03
C TRP A 175 -31.59 14.92 -17.63
N GLY A 176 -30.67 13.97 -17.63
CA GLY A 176 -30.88 12.67 -18.27
C GLY A 176 -32.09 11.91 -17.71
N THR A 177 -32.97 11.47 -18.59
CA THR A 177 -34.15 10.65 -18.25
C THR A 177 -33.91 9.16 -18.52
N ASP A 178 -32.98 8.84 -19.42
CA ASP A 178 -32.59 7.48 -19.80
C ASP A 178 -31.45 7.02 -18.91
N THR A 179 -31.79 6.74 -17.64
CA THR A 179 -30.80 6.39 -16.63
C THR A 179 -30.35 4.93 -16.74
N PRO A 180 -29.05 4.64 -16.73
CA PRO A 180 -28.55 3.27 -16.63
C PRO A 180 -29.01 2.62 -15.31
N ARG A 181 -29.08 1.30 -15.28
CA ARG A 181 -29.42 0.56 -14.07
C ARG A 181 -28.33 0.74 -13.02
N LEU A 182 -28.65 1.44 -11.94
CA LEU A 182 -27.73 1.64 -10.82
C LEU A 182 -27.68 0.36 -9.95
N ALA A 183 -26.51 0.08 -9.40
CA ALA A 183 -26.30 -1.02 -8.45
C ALA A 183 -25.78 -0.48 -7.11
N ASP A 184 -26.18 -1.12 -6.02
CA ASP A 184 -25.67 -0.85 -4.68
C ASP A 184 -24.45 -1.75 -4.40
N LEU A 185 -23.59 -1.35 -3.48
CA LEU A 185 -22.49 -2.20 -2.99
C LEU A 185 -22.94 -3.15 -1.89
N GLU A 186 -23.95 -2.74 -1.10
CA GLU A 186 -24.51 -3.56 -0.01
C GLU A 186 -25.02 -4.92 -0.56
N GLY A 187 -24.64 -6.00 0.13
CA GLY A 187 -25.00 -7.35 -0.26
C GLY A 187 -24.19 -7.95 -1.41
N GLN A 188 -23.39 -7.16 -2.13
CA GLN A 188 -22.51 -7.65 -3.19
C GLN A 188 -21.26 -8.33 -2.62
N THR A 189 -20.65 -9.20 -3.41
CA THR A 189 -19.41 -9.91 -3.03
C THR A 189 -18.20 -9.24 -3.67
N LEU A 190 -17.24 -8.82 -2.85
CA LEU A 190 -15.92 -8.35 -3.27
C LEU A 190 -14.90 -9.49 -3.13
N LEU A 191 -14.19 -9.80 -4.21
CA LEU A 191 -12.97 -10.62 -4.19
C LEU A 191 -11.73 -9.71 -4.17
N VAL A 192 -10.94 -9.80 -3.09
CA VAL A 192 -9.64 -9.13 -2.98
C VAL A 192 -8.54 -10.12 -3.39
N VAL A 193 -7.90 -9.88 -4.53
CA VAL A 193 -6.74 -10.67 -4.98
C VAL A 193 -5.49 -10.06 -4.38
N GLY A 194 -4.92 -10.75 -3.38
CA GLY A 194 -3.79 -10.23 -2.60
C GLY A 194 -4.20 -9.52 -1.31
N LEU A 195 -4.46 -10.30 -0.24
CA LEU A 195 -4.82 -9.78 1.09
C LEU A 195 -3.55 -9.35 1.87
N GLY A 196 -2.81 -8.37 1.30
CA GLY A 196 -1.69 -7.66 1.91
C GLY A 196 -2.14 -6.38 2.59
N GLY A 197 -1.26 -5.38 2.72
CA GLY A 197 -1.59 -4.08 3.33
C GLY A 197 -2.75 -3.38 2.65
N ILE A 198 -2.68 -3.18 1.33
CA ILE A 198 -3.72 -2.52 0.52
C ILE A 198 -5.01 -3.35 0.54
N GLY A 199 -4.92 -4.64 0.23
CA GLY A 199 -6.09 -5.51 0.18
C GLY A 199 -6.84 -5.59 1.51
N THR A 200 -6.14 -5.55 2.65
CA THR A 200 -6.75 -5.52 3.98
C THR A 200 -7.55 -4.22 4.21
N GLU A 201 -7.00 -3.07 3.80
CA GLU A 201 -7.69 -1.78 3.92
C GLU A 201 -8.89 -1.66 2.96
N VAL A 202 -8.79 -2.22 1.74
CA VAL A 202 -9.92 -2.35 0.82
C VAL A 202 -11.01 -3.24 1.42
N ALA A 203 -10.64 -4.42 1.90
CA ALA A 203 -11.55 -5.38 2.54
C ALA A 203 -12.32 -4.77 3.72
N LYS A 204 -11.60 -4.05 4.60
CA LYS A 204 -12.17 -3.37 5.76
C LYS A 204 -13.25 -2.36 5.37
N ARG A 205 -12.97 -1.51 4.39
CA ARG A 205 -13.89 -0.47 3.95
C ARG A 205 -15.08 -1.04 3.18
N ALA A 206 -14.85 -2.03 2.32
CA ALA A 206 -15.92 -2.71 1.60
C ALA A 206 -16.88 -3.44 2.55
N HIS A 207 -16.34 -4.11 3.59
CA HIS A 207 -17.17 -4.71 4.64
C HIS A 207 -18.02 -3.67 5.37
N ALA A 208 -17.46 -2.50 5.67
CA ALA A 208 -18.20 -1.40 6.31
C ALA A 208 -19.33 -0.82 5.42
N LEU A 209 -19.26 -1.03 4.10
CA LEU A 209 -20.33 -0.72 3.13
C LEU A 209 -21.31 -1.88 2.93
N GLY A 210 -21.30 -2.91 3.79
CA GLY A 210 -22.23 -4.04 3.74
C GLY A 210 -21.88 -5.10 2.69
N MET A 211 -20.68 -5.08 2.10
CA MET A 211 -20.25 -6.11 1.16
C MET A 211 -19.82 -7.39 1.88
N LYS A 212 -20.08 -8.54 1.26
CA LYS A 212 -19.41 -9.80 1.59
C LYS A 212 -18.00 -9.77 1.00
N VAL A 213 -16.97 -9.95 1.83
CA VAL A 213 -15.58 -9.94 1.37
C VAL A 213 -15.00 -11.36 1.41
N ILE A 214 -14.42 -11.77 0.27
CA ILE A 214 -13.58 -12.96 0.12
C ILE A 214 -12.23 -12.53 -0.45
N ALA A 215 -11.18 -13.32 -0.25
CA ALA A 215 -9.84 -12.92 -0.69
C ALA A 215 -8.98 -14.10 -1.11
N THR A 216 -7.89 -13.82 -1.85
CA THR A 216 -6.77 -14.78 -2.01
C THR A 216 -5.51 -14.23 -1.33
N ARG A 217 -4.69 -15.15 -0.81
CA ARG A 217 -3.42 -14.82 -0.16
C ARG A 217 -2.41 -15.93 -0.34
N ALA A 218 -1.21 -15.60 -0.85
CA ALA A 218 -0.15 -16.59 -1.07
C ALA A 218 0.51 -17.09 0.24
N SER A 219 0.50 -16.28 1.30
CA SER A 219 1.15 -16.63 2.57
C SER A 219 0.29 -17.48 3.52
N GLY A 220 -0.93 -17.88 3.11
CA GLY A 220 -1.81 -18.73 3.90
C GLY A 220 -3.27 -18.28 3.92
N ARG A 221 -4.10 -18.99 4.69
CA ARG A 221 -5.56 -18.82 4.73
C ARG A 221 -6.05 -17.91 5.87
N THR A 222 -5.14 -17.21 6.55
CA THR A 222 -5.52 -16.33 7.67
C THR A 222 -5.82 -14.93 7.18
N GLY A 223 -6.86 -14.32 7.73
CA GLY A 223 -7.26 -12.93 7.46
C GLY A 223 -8.02 -12.34 8.64
N PRO A 224 -8.41 -11.06 8.56
CA PRO A 224 -9.30 -10.43 9.53
C PRO A 224 -10.68 -11.11 9.54
N ASP A 225 -11.38 -11.01 10.65
CA ASP A 225 -12.70 -11.61 10.88
C ASP A 225 -13.82 -11.07 9.97
N TYR A 226 -13.63 -9.86 9.41
CA TYR A 226 -14.52 -9.29 8.40
C TYR A 226 -14.29 -9.83 6.97
N VAL A 227 -13.29 -10.70 6.76
CA VAL A 227 -13.09 -11.44 5.51
C VAL A 227 -13.64 -12.85 5.68
N SER A 228 -14.75 -13.16 5.01
CA SER A 228 -15.51 -14.40 5.21
C SER A 228 -14.79 -15.65 4.71
N TYR A 229 -13.86 -15.52 3.75
CA TYR A 229 -13.04 -16.63 3.24
C TYR A 229 -11.72 -16.13 2.66
N VAL A 230 -10.61 -16.79 3.01
CA VAL A 230 -9.28 -16.54 2.44
C VAL A 230 -8.81 -17.81 1.73
N GLY A 231 -8.82 -17.79 0.40
CA GLY A 231 -8.30 -18.84 -0.47
C GLY A 231 -6.82 -18.71 -0.75
N LEU A 232 -6.22 -19.76 -1.29
CA LEU A 232 -4.88 -19.74 -1.89
C LEU A 232 -4.94 -19.27 -3.35
N PRO A 233 -3.81 -18.95 -4.00
CA PRO A 233 -3.79 -18.46 -5.38
C PRO A 233 -4.43 -19.42 -6.42
N ASP A 234 -4.34 -20.72 -6.21
CA ASP A 234 -4.93 -21.77 -7.07
C ASP A 234 -6.46 -21.80 -7.02
N GLU A 235 -7.07 -21.14 -6.04
CA GLU A 235 -8.53 -21.00 -5.92
C GLU A 235 -9.06 -19.74 -6.62
N LEU A 236 -8.20 -18.92 -7.27
CA LEU A 236 -8.59 -17.65 -7.86
C LEU A 236 -9.81 -17.79 -8.79
N LEU A 237 -9.75 -18.69 -9.78
CA LEU A 237 -10.86 -18.88 -10.74
C LEU A 237 -12.14 -19.37 -10.10
N LYS A 238 -12.04 -20.17 -9.02
CA LYS A 238 -13.21 -20.60 -8.25
C LYS A 238 -13.88 -19.42 -7.56
N LEU A 239 -13.10 -18.60 -6.86
CA LEU A 239 -13.61 -17.45 -6.11
C LEU A 239 -14.12 -16.33 -7.03
N THR A 240 -13.54 -16.19 -8.22
CA THR A 240 -13.98 -15.24 -9.25
C THR A 240 -15.46 -15.45 -9.63
N LYS A 241 -15.94 -16.71 -9.67
CA LYS A 241 -17.35 -17.02 -9.97
C LYS A 241 -18.35 -16.49 -8.94
N GLU A 242 -17.88 -16.24 -7.71
CA GLU A 242 -18.74 -15.77 -6.62
C GLU A 242 -18.79 -14.24 -6.53
N ALA A 243 -17.84 -13.54 -7.17
CA ALA A 243 -17.61 -12.12 -6.99
C ALA A 243 -18.41 -11.23 -7.95
N ASP A 244 -18.91 -10.11 -7.44
CA ASP A 244 -19.52 -9.04 -8.21
C ASP A 244 -18.50 -7.92 -8.48
N PHE A 245 -17.51 -7.79 -7.61
CA PHE A 245 -16.34 -6.92 -7.77
C PHE A 245 -15.07 -7.73 -7.50
N ILE A 246 -14.06 -7.55 -8.34
CA ILE A 246 -12.74 -8.15 -8.16
C ILE A 246 -11.72 -7.02 -8.17
N VAL A 247 -10.88 -6.95 -7.13
CA VAL A 247 -9.79 -5.97 -7.06
C VAL A 247 -8.44 -6.67 -6.96
N ASN A 248 -7.52 -6.31 -7.87
CA ASN A 248 -6.13 -6.73 -7.81
C ASN A 248 -5.33 -5.80 -6.89
N CYS A 249 -4.85 -6.35 -5.77
CA CYS A 249 -3.91 -5.74 -4.82
C CYS A 249 -2.64 -6.60 -4.68
N ALA A 250 -2.44 -7.60 -5.55
CA ALA A 250 -1.29 -8.49 -5.50
C ALA A 250 -0.01 -7.80 -5.99
N PRO A 251 1.17 -8.14 -5.45
CA PRO A 251 2.44 -7.72 -6.00
C PRO A 251 2.68 -8.37 -7.38
N LEU A 252 3.53 -7.76 -8.19
CA LEU A 252 3.97 -8.37 -9.44
C LEU A 252 5.11 -9.36 -9.15
N THR A 253 4.87 -10.61 -9.48
CA THR A 253 5.83 -11.70 -9.41
C THR A 253 5.72 -12.55 -10.69
N PRO A 254 6.62 -13.49 -10.97
CA PRO A 254 6.42 -14.42 -12.06
C PRO A 254 5.07 -15.15 -12.02
N GLN A 255 4.56 -15.45 -10.81
CA GLN A 255 3.29 -16.16 -10.60
C GLN A 255 2.06 -15.27 -10.77
N THR A 256 2.20 -13.94 -10.68
CA THR A 256 1.09 -12.98 -10.81
C THR A 256 1.13 -12.20 -12.13
N THR A 257 2.15 -12.43 -12.96
CA THR A 257 2.24 -11.88 -14.31
C THR A 257 1.17 -12.52 -15.20
N ALA A 258 0.37 -11.69 -15.90
CA ALA A 258 -0.67 -12.10 -16.84
C ALA A 258 -1.73 -13.08 -16.27
N ILE A 259 -1.98 -13.04 -14.95
CA ILE A 259 -3.00 -13.90 -14.33
C ILE A 259 -4.42 -13.48 -14.69
N PHE A 260 -4.64 -12.19 -14.99
CA PHE A 260 -5.91 -11.66 -15.45
C PHE A 260 -5.96 -11.69 -16.98
N ASN A 261 -6.25 -12.87 -17.50
CA ASN A 261 -6.28 -13.21 -18.91
C ASN A 261 -7.72 -13.54 -19.35
N ARG A 262 -7.87 -14.02 -20.58
CA ARG A 262 -9.17 -14.41 -21.18
C ARG A 262 -9.94 -15.43 -20.34
N GLU A 263 -9.27 -16.43 -19.79
CA GLU A 263 -9.91 -17.45 -18.95
C GLU A 263 -10.46 -16.84 -17.67
N PHE A 264 -9.66 -15.96 -17.04
CA PHE A 264 -10.10 -15.24 -15.85
C PHE A 264 -11.34 -14.39 -16.14
N PHE A 265 -11.32 -13.53 -17.18
CA PHE A 265 -12.46 -12.67 -17.52
C PHE A 265 -13.70 -13.47 -17.92
N ALA A 266 -13.53 -14.60 -18.63
CA ALA A 266 -14.63 -15.51 -18.97
C ALA A 266 -15.26 -16.21 -17.74
N THR A 267 -14.53 -16.25 -16.62
CA THR A 267 -14.98 -16.87 -15.36
C THR A 267 -15.78 -15.89 -14.49
N MET A 268 -15.64 -14.59 -14.73
CA MET A 268 -16.37 -13.56 -13.98
C MET A 268 -17.88 -13.64 -14.24
N LYS A 269 -18.69 -13.20 -13.26
CA LYS A 269 -20.13 -13.07 -13.46
C LYS A 269 -20.43 -12.03 -14.57
N PRO A 270 -21.44 -12.27 -15.43
CA PRO A 270 -21.98 -11.20 -16.24
C PRO A 270 -22.44 -10.05 -15.32
N GLY A 271 -21.99 -8.84 -15.58
CA GLY A 271 -22.28 -7.70 -14.71
C GLY A 271 -21.28 -7.45 -13.58
N ALA A 272 -20.24 -8.28 -13.45
CA ALA A 272 -19.15 -8.02 -12.50
C ALA A 272 -18.18 -6.95 -12.99
N TYR A 273 -17.47 -6.33 -12.04
CA TYR A 273 -16.47 -5.28 -12.27
C TYR A 273 -15.06 -5.74 -11.89
N PHE A 274 -14.07 -5.35 -12.68
CA PHE A 274 -12.67 -5.62 -12.41
C PHE A 274 -11.90 -4.33 -12.10
N LEU A 275 -11.11 -4.31 -11.01
CA LEU A 275 -10.28 -3.16 -10.63
C LEU A 275 -8.82 -3.58 -10.47
N ASN A 276 -7.90 -2.74 -10.93
CA ASN A 276 -6.48 -2.99 -10.80
C ASN A 276 -5.73 -1.79 -10.19
N VAL A 277 -5.27 -1.98 -8.96
CA VAL A 277 -4.36 -1.06 -8.24
C VAL A 277 -3.05 -1.76 -7.85
N GLY A 278 -2.83 -2.97 -8.36
CA GLY A 278 -1.58 -3.72 -8.19
C GLY A 278 -0.53 -3.33 -9.22
N ARG A 279 -0.50 -4.05 -10.36
CA ARG A 279 0.41 -3.76 -11.49
C ARG A 279 -0.26 -4.03 -12.83
N GLY A 280 0.08 -3.21 -13.83
CA GLY A 280 -0.44 -3.37 -15.19
C GLY A 280 -0.10 -4.72 -15.81
N LYS A 281 1.13 -5.19 -15.65
CA LYS A 281 1.62 -6.49 -16.17
C LYS A 281 0.89 -7.72 -15.60
N SER A 282 0.09 -7.59 -14.58
CA SER A 282 -0.78 -8.67 -14.11
C SER A 282 -1.96 -8.92 -15.04
N VAL A 283 -2.27 -7.97 -15.93
CA VAL A 283 -3.41 -8.01 -16.86
C VAL A 283 -2.92 -8.24 -18.30
N VAL A 284 -3.56 -9.15 -19.01
CA VAL A 284 -3.44 -9.24 -20.47
C VAL A 284 -4.37 -8.20 -21.08
N THR A 285 -3.84 -7.04 -21.45
CA THR A 285 -4.62 -5.86 -21.89
C THR A 285 -5.61 -6.18 -23.02
N ALA A 286 -5.20 -6.96 -24.02
CA ALA A 286 -6.06 -7.37 -25.14
C ALA A 286 -7.26 -8.22 -24.69
N ASP A 287 -7.09 -9.06 -23.67
CA ASP A 287 -8.15 -9.90 -23.12
C ASP A 287 -9.15 -9.08 -22.31
N LEU A 288 -8.67 -8.07 -21.56
CA LEU A 288 -9.54 -7.11 -20.86
C LEU A 288 -10.38 -6.30 -21.86
N ILE A 289 -9.76 -5.76 -22.92
CA ILE A 289 -10.47 -5.03 -23.97
C ILE A 289 -11.56 -5.93 -24.58
N GLY A 290 -11.22 -7.15 -24.94
CA GLY A 290 -12.19 -8.09 -25.49
C GLY A 290 -13.34 -8.45 -24.54
N ALA A 291 -13.08 -8.46 -23.22
CA ALA A 291 -14.12 -8.68 -22.20
C ALA A 291 -15.06 -7.47 -22.06
N LEU A 292 -14.51 -6.25 -22.14
CA LEU A 292 -15.27 -5.01 -22.07
C LEU A 292 -16.16 -4.82 -23.33
N GLU A 293 -15.59 -4.99 -24.51
CA GLU A 293 -16.30 -4.86 -25.81
C GLU A 293 -17.45 -5.85 -25.97
N LYS A 294 -17.25 -7.08 -25.50
CA LYS A 294 -18.26 -8.15 -25.53
C LYS A 294 -19.24 -8.10 -24.36
N HIS A 295 -19.09 -7.12 -23.47
CA HIS A 295 -19.86 -7.03 -22.22
C HIS A 295 -19.82 -8.34 -21.40
N THR A 296 -18.72 -9.10 -21.48
CA THR A 296 -18.50 -10.27 -20.61
C THR A 296 -18.45 -9.84 -19.16
N ILE A 297 -17.90 -8.66 -18.89
CA ILE A 297 -17.91 -7.94 -17.61
C ILE A 297 -18.60 -6.59 -17.78
N ALA A 298 -19.15 -6.02 -16.71
CA ALA A 298 -19.87 -4.74 -16.76
C ALA A 298 -18.92 -3.55 -16.97
N GLY A 299 -17.73 -3.60 -16.41
CA GLY A 299 -16.75 -2.52 -16.53
C GLY A 299 -15.47 -2.80 -15.77
N ALA A 300 -14.51 -1.86 -15.88
CA ALA A 300 -13.25 -1.95 -15.17
C ALA A 300 -12.76 -0.58 -14.64
N GLY A 301 -11.87 -0.61 -13.63
CA GLY A 301 -11.15 0.54 -13.11
C GLY A 301 -9.66 0.23 -13.03
N LEU A 302 -8.82 1.02 -13.68
CA LEU A 302 -7.39 0.80 -13.77
C LEU A 302 -6.65 2.04 -13.24
N ASP A 303 -5.91 1.89 -12.15
CA ASP A 303 -4.93 2.89 -11.73
C ASP A 303 -3.55 2.58 -12.32
N VAL A 304 -3.34 1.33 -12.75
CA VAL A 304 -2.09 0.83 -13.34
C VAL A 304 -2.37 0.09 -14.65
N VAL A 305 -1.50 0.30 -15.63
CA VAL A 305 -1.58 -0.27 -16.98
C VAL A 305 -0.20 -0.77 -17.45
N ASP A 306 -0.13 -1.43 -18.58
CA ASP A 306 1.13 -1.80 -19.22
C ASP A 306 1.04 -1.54 -20.74
N PRO A 307 1.93 -0.68 -21.31
CA PRO A 307 2.97 0.10 -20.65
C PRO A 307 2.46 1.34 -19.90
N GLU A 308 3.28 1.86 -18.99
CA GLU A 308 3.11 3.18 -18.35
C GLU A 308 4.23 4.13 -18.80
N PRO A 309 3.89 5.37 -19.24
CA PRO A 309 2.55 5.93 -19.44
C PRO A 309 1.75 5.21 -20.53
N LEU A 310 0.41 5.19 -20.39
CA LEU A 310 -0.45 4.60 -21.41
C LEU A 310 -0.32 5.38 -22.73
N PRO A 311 0.03 4.72 -23.87
CA PRO A 311 0.18 5.38 -25.15
C PRO A 311 -1.09 6.11 -25.61
N PRO A 312 -0.96 7.26 -26.31
CA PRO A 312 -2.13 8.05 -26.76
C PRO A 312 -3.06 7.31 -27.72
N ASP A 313 -2.55 6.33 -28.44
CA ASP A 313 -3.30 5.49 -29.41
C ASP A 313 -3.84 4.19 -28.79
N SER A 314 -3.72 4.03 -27.49
CA SER A 314 -4.21 2.82 -26.81
C SER A 314 -5.73 2.69 -26.94
N PRO A 315 -6.24 1.49 -27.32
CA PRO A 315 -7.68 1.22 -27.38
C PRO A 315 -8.38 1.34 -26.00
N LEU A 316 -7.64 1.28 -24.90
CA LEU A 316 -8.21 1.46 -23.56
C LEU A 316 -8.87 2.84 -23.41
N TRP A 317 -8.36 3.89 -24.03
CA TRP A 317 -8.95 5.24 -23.96
C TRP A 317 -10.37 5.33 -24.50
N HIS A 318 -10.77 4.41 -25.36
CA HIS A 318 -12.06 4.40 -26.04
C HIS A 318 -13.08 3.44 -25.42
N GLN A 319 -12.74 2.74 -24.34
CA GLN A 319 -13.66 1.84 -23.66
C GLN A 319 -14.66 2.64 -22.82
N ALA A 320 -15.95 2.55 -23.15
CA ALA A 320 -16.99 3.36 -22.51
C ALA A 320 -17.24 3.02 -21.04
N ASN A 321 -16.97 1.77 -20.66
CA ASN A 321 -17.16 1.20 -19.32
C ASN A 321 -15.85 1.01 -18.57
N LEU A 322 -14.84 1.86 -18.84
CA LEU A 322 -13.52 1.84 -18.22
C LEU A 322 -13.20 3.19 -17.58
N ILE A 323 -12.68 3.15 -16.36
CA ILE A 323 -12.08 4.29 -15.68
C ILE A 323 -10.58 4.06 -15.63
N ILE A 324 -9.80 5.08 -16.01
CA ILE A 324 -8.33 5.06 -15.94
C ILE A 324 -7.86 6.23 -15.10
N THR A 325 -6.99 5.97 -14.14
CA THR A 325 -6.21 6.98 -13.40
C THR A 325 -4.72 6.71 -13.60
N PRO A 326 -3.87 7.76 -13.66
CA PRO A 326 -2.48 7.61 -14.10
C PRO A 326 -1.53 7.25 -12.96
N HIS A 327 -1.76 6.10 -12.29
CA HIS A 327 -0.95 5.54 -11.19
C HIS A 327 -0.81 6.52 -10.01
N VAL A 328 -1.93 7.10 -9.57
CA VAL A 328 -1.99 8.18 -8.54
C VAL A 328 -2.72 7.76 -7.27
N SER A 329 -3.20 6.53 -7.18
CA SER A 329 -3.99 6.06 -6.01
C SER A 329 -3.25 6.20 -4.67
N ALA A 330 -1.91 6.28 -4.71
CA ALA A 330 -1.05 6.47 -3.56
C ALA A 330 -0.66 7.94 -3.29
N ASP A 331 -0.99 8.89 -4.17
CA ASP A 331 -0.45 10.25 -4.14
C ASP A 331 -1.33 11.19 -3.31
N THR A 332 -1.16 11.13 -1.99
CA THR A 332 -1.83 12.01 -1.03
C THR A 332 -0.83 12.59 -0.02
N SER A 333 -1.18 13.74 0.59
CA SER A 333 -0.37 14.35 1.66
C SER A 333 -0.16 13.39 2.84
N VAL A 334 -1.21 12.67 3.23
CA VAL A 334 -1.14 11.67 4.31
C VAL A 334 -0.15 10.54 3.97
N THR A 335 -0.16 10.05 2.74
CA THR A 335 0.83 9.05 2.29
C THR A 335 2.25 9.59 2.33
N ALA A 336 2.46 10.84 1.91
CA ALA A 336 3.76 11.48 1.95
C ALA A 336 4.30 11.60 3.39
N GLU A 337 3.47 12.04 4.33
CA GLU A 337 3.80 12.12 5.76
C GLU A 337 4.14 10.73 6.34
N GLN A 338 3.35 9.71 6.03
CA GLN A 338 3.60 8.34 6.49
C GLN A 338 4.89 7.75 5.92
N ARG A 339 5.21 8.04 4.65
CA ARG A 339 6.50 7.64 4.04
C ARG A 339 7.68 8.27 4.77
N VAL A 340 7.63 9.58 5.04
CA VAL A 340 8.68 10.28 5.80
C VAL A 340 8.82 9.72 7.22
N ALA A 341 7.69 9.46 7.90
CA ALA A 341 7.70 8.87 9.24
C ALA A 341 8.37 7.48 9.27
N LEU A 342 7.99 6.60 8.34
CA LEU A 342 8.60 5.27 8.22
C LEU A 342 10.09 5.35 7.88
N LEU A 343 10.47 6.26 7.00
CA LEU A 343 11.86 6.48 6.60
C LEU A 343 12.71 6.94 7.77
N ARG A 344 12.25 7.94 8.53
CA ARG A 344 12.94 8.42 9.75
C ARG A 344 13.11 7.29 10.77
N GLU A 345 12.07 6.51 10.97
CA GLU A 345 12.12 5.40 11.93
C GLU A 345 13.08 4.29 11.48
N ASN A 346 13.07 3.90 10.21
CA ASN A 346 14.02 2.91 9.69
C ASN A 346 15.46 3.41 9.72
N LEU A 347 15.70 4.69 9.45
CA LEU A 347 17.02 5.33 9.63
C LEU A 347 17.52 5.21 11.07
N ARG A 348 16.67 5.59 12.04
CA ARG A 348 16.98 5.48 13.46
C ARG A 348 17.29 4.02 13.86
N ARG A 349 16.43 3.07 13.45
CA ARG A 349 16.59 1.64 13.74
C ARG A 349 17.89 1.07 13.16
N TYR A 350 18.18 1.39 11.89
CA TYR A 350 19.40 0.93 11.25
C TYR A 350 20.64 1.47 11.94
N ALA A 351 20.68 2.74 12.29
CA ALA A 351 21.79 3.37 13.00
C ALA A 351 21.99 2.81 14.42
N ALA A 352 20.89 2.40 15.08
CA ALA A 352 20.92 1.76 16.41
C ALA A 352 21.16 0.24 16.36
N GLY A 353 21.12 -0.38 15.17
CA GLY A 353 21.23 -1.82 15.04
C GLY A 353 20.00 -2.59 15.48
N GLU A 354 18.83 -1.98 15.46
CA GLU A 354 17.54 -2.55 15.89
C GLU A 354 16.83 -3.34 14.78
N PRO A 355 15.76 -4.11 15.11
CA PRO A 355 14.92 -4.74 14.11
C PRO A 355 14.26 -3.70 13.18
N MET A 356 14.32 -3.93 11.86
CA MET A 356 13.77 -3.00 10.85
C MET A 356 12.28 -3.18 10.64
N LEU A 357 11.62 -2.14 10.13
CA LEU A 357 10.24 -2.19 9.66
C LEU A 357 10.18 -2.43 8.15
N ALA A 358 9.09 -3.05 7.68
CA ALA A 358 8.82 -3.25 6.26
C ALA A 358 9.96 -3.97 5.51
N VAL A 359 10.54 -4.99 6.13
CA VAL A 359 11.57 -5.84 5.50
C VAL A 359 10.92 -6.67 4.39
N VAL A 360 11.58 -6.68 3.23
CA VAL A 360 11.17 -7.42 2.04
C VAL A 360 11.83 -8.80 2.05
N ASP A 361 11.04 -9.83 1.78
CA ASP A 361 11.55 -11.13 1.39
C ASP A 361 12.00 -11.06 -0.08
N ILE A 362 13.32 -10.94 -0.29
CA ILE A 362 13.88 -10.72 -1.63
C ILE A 362 13.70 -11.93 -2.55
N GLU A 363 13.54 -13.14 -2.00
CA GLU A 363 13.29 -14.35 -2.80
C GLU A 363 11.83 -14.43 -3.28
N ARG A 364 10.90 -13.92 -2.48
CA ARG A 364 9.49 -13.83 -2.85
C ARG A 364 9.16 -12.57 -3.65
N GLY A 365 9.99 -11.52 -3.54
CA GLY A 365 9.82 -10.25 -4.23
C GLY A 365 8.77 -9.32 -3.60
N TYR A 366 8.43 -9.53 -2.31
CA TYR A 366 7.46 -8.67 -1.59
C TYR A 366 7.60 -8.75 -0.06
#